data_9a256375513e9b05f897fed0c59ae686
#
_entry.id   9a256375513e9b05f897fed0c59ae686
#
_cell.length_a   1.000
_cell.length_b   1.000
_cell.length_c   1.000
_cell.angle_alpha   90.00
_cell.angle_beta   90.00
_cell.angle_gamma   90.00
#
_symmetry.space_group_name_H-M   'P 1'
#
loop_
_entity.id
_entity.type
_entity.pdbx_description
1 polymer ?
#
loop_
_entity_poly.entity_id
_entity_poly.type
_entity_poly.pdbx_seq_one_letter_code
_entity_poly.pdbx_strand_id
1 'polypeptide(L)'
;MERIQDLVYTHVQGGQFRWVTVSTLMLALGTILHLVSPSVAGVTPNWTIATYCVAILLTRPSLSQTLGIGLVAALINVLTSKSAFPYGNLLSEPGGALTAALVTRAMLSMKFRKIGGFDLTPVVSGFLATVVSGGIFVTILWQVLGLPNNVYMYGMWPLVLIVGALNGAITPILYIPAQRLFSKRGMLPNADQLTSDHSRLTILPERQAKISIEHVNYYHPKATTPSLENINLDVNEGDFLVVTGPAGCGKSTLCMAMVGAVPKFYGGRLEGMVFIDGHATTQMEIPELANHIGVVLADYDTQLVTMTVREEVAFAMENRGYDRETIKARSEEVFKQVGLEGLEDRKITSLSGGQRQRLAIASVLATNPTVLVLDEPTSSLDPDGTAELYRLVGDLNQKHGITVVVIDHDLHAVLPYANRMALMVNGSIACDDDVPTTLRYMYEHNIHVDALPSVFTTYMELEQAGFHSDEPWLSIESAIKGLHQIEMAHAIQTEVHGKSNSPANQRNIVDNLADQSNIVENRQPVQRVDDVPGKDGGAHA
;
A
#
# COMPACT_ATOMS: atom_id res chain seq x y z
N MET A 1 0.00 -4.06 29.64
CA MET A 1 -0.50 -3.58 28.32
C MET A 1 0.15 -2.23 28.07
N GLU A 2 1.28 -2.18 27.35
CA GLU A 2 1.79 -0.94 26.78
C GLU A 2 0.78 -0.47 25.74
N ARG A 3 0.43 0.81 25.76
CA ARG A 3 -0.63 1.36 24.93
C ARG A 3 -0.19 1.28 23.45
N ILE A 4 -0.96 0.58 22.63
CA ILE A 4 -0.80 0.51 21.16
C ILE A 4 -0.69 1.91 20.53
N GLN A 5 -1.25 2.93 21.19
CA GLN A 5 -1.23 4.34 20.80
C GLN A 5 0.18 4.96 20.66
N ASP A 6 1.22 4.35 21.27
CA ASP A 6 2.58 4.91 21.25
C ASP A 6 3.46 4.35 20.09
N LEU A 7 2.90 3.47 19.25
CA LEU A 7 3.60 2.90 18.09
C LEU A 7 3.51 3.85 16.89
N VAL A 8 4.63 4.40 16.47
CA VAL A 8 4.73 5.31 15.32
C VAL A 8 5.60 4.67 14.24
N TYR A 9 5.03 4.46 13.07
CA TYR A 9 5.74 3.95 11.90
C TYR A 9 5.97 5.05 10.89
N THR A 10 7.24 5.27 10.53
CA THR A 10 7.61 6.17 9.45
C THR A 10 8.33 5.39 8.38
N HIS A 11 7.73 5.28 7.21
CA HIS A 11 8.42 4.72 6.06
C HIS A 11 9.18 5.82 5.31
N VAL A 12 10.44 5.50 4.99
CA VAL A 12 11.33 6.47 4.34
C VAL A 12 11.24 6.30 2.82
N GLN A 13 11.03 7.40 2.09
CA GLN A 13 11.00 7.38 0.62
C GLN A 13 12.27 6.73 0.04
N GLY A 14 12.11 5.84 -0.97
CA GLY A 14 13.22 5.14 -1.62
C GLY A 14 13.24 3.63 -1.37
N GLY A 15 12.34 3.10 -0.53
CA GLY A 15 12.17 1.66 -0.30
C GLY A 15 13.46 0.92 0.07
N GLN A 16 13.49 -0.39 -0.15
CA GLN A 16 14.64 -1.26 0.12
C GLN A 16 15.87 -0.98 -0.78
N PHE A 17 15.71 -0.25 -1.90
CA PHE A 17 16.81 0.10 -2.80
C PHE A 17 17.47 1.45 -2.50
N ARG A 18 17.04 2.16 -1.45
CA ARG A 18 17.61 3.45 -1.04
C ARG A 18 19.12 3.40 -0.87
N TRP A 19 19.64 2.31 -0.32
CA TRP A 19 21.08 2.14 -0.12
C TRP A 19 21.85 2.18 -1.45
N VAL A 20 21.28 1.67 -2.56
CA VAL A 20 21.89 1.71 -3.89
C VAL A 20 22.03 3.16 -4.35
N THR A 21 20.93 3.93 -4.34
CA THR A 21 20.93 5.32 -4.81
C THR A 21 21.90 6.20 -4.02
N VAL A 22 21.84 6.12 -2.67
CA VAL A 22 22.72 6.92 -1.81
C VAL A 22 24.18 6.50 -1.97
N SER A 23 24.46 5.19 -2.02
CA SER A 23 25.83 4.69 -2.17
C SER A 23 26.41 5.07 -3.53
N THR A 24 25.63 4.97 -4.62
CA THR A 24 26.09 5.38 -5.96
C THR A 24 26.42 6.86 -5.99
N LEU A 25 25.57 7.73 -5.44
CA LEU A 25 25.84 9.17 -5.37
C LEU A 25 27.08 9.50 -4.52
N MET A 26 27.21 8.84 -3.36
CA MET A 26 28.36 9.07 -2.49
C MET A 26 29.65 8.54 -3.10
N LEU A 27 29.66 7.37 -3.73
CA LEU A 27 30.83 6.83 -4.42
C LEU A 27 31.25 7.70 -5.62
N ALA A 28 30.28 8.17 -6.42
CA ALA A 28 30.55 9.11 -7.51
C ALA A 28 31.19 10.39 -6.99
N LEU A 29 30.65 10.98 -5.91
CA LEU A 29 31.24 12.14 -5.24
C LEU A 29 32.68 11.85 -4.76
N GLY A 30 32.88 10.70 -4.09
CA GLY A 30 34.19 10.26 -3.61
C GLY A 30 35.20 10.11 -4.73
N THR A 31 34.81 9.55 -5.86
CA THR A 31 35.65 9.38 -7.05
C THR A 31 36.05 10.73 -7.64
N ILE A 32 35.12 11.66 -7.80
CA ILE A 32 35.38 13.00 -8.29
C ILE A 32 36.38 13.73 -7.36
N LEU A 33 36.11 13.68 -6.05
CA LEU A 33 37.01 14.31 -5.06
C LEU A 33 38.40 13.67 -5.08
N HIS A 34 38.49 12.34 -5.24
CA HIS A 34 39.77 11.64 -5.33
C HIS A 34 40.59 12.04 -6.57
N LEU A 35 39.92 12.20 -7.71
CA LEU A 35 40.60 12.61 -8.97
C LEU A 35 41.06 14.06 -8.96
N VAL A 36 40.31 14.96 -8.31
CA VAL A 36 40.60 16.42 -8.30
C VAL A 36 41.52 16.81 -7.16
N SER A 37 41.60 16.01 -6.08
CA SER A 37 42.38 16.38 -4.90
C SER A 37 43.87 16.34 -5.14
N PRO A 38 44.61 17.43 -4.79
CA PRO A 38 46.06 17.44 -4.85
C PRO A 38 46.65 16.55 -3.75
N SER A 39 47.79 15.95 -4.05
CA SER A 39 48.61 15.28 -3.03
C SER A 39 49.34 16.33 -2.20
N VAL A 40 49.12 16.36 -0.89
CA VAL A 40 49.80 17.25 0.05
C VAL A 40 50.87 16.43 0.80
N ALA A 41 52.13 16.80 0.65
CA ALA A 41 53.27 16.06 1.21
C ALA A 41 53.27 14.55 0.84
N GLY A 42 52.82 14.19 -0.36
CA GLY A 42 52.73 12.80 -0.81
C GLY A 42 51.54 12.01 -0.26
N VAL A 43 50.69 12.63 0.54
CA VAL A 43 49.50 12.00 1.14
C VAL A 43 48.25 12.56 0.46
N THR A 44 47.44 11.69 -0.12
CA THR A 44 46.10 12.03 -0.61
C THR A 44 45.05 11.39 0.31
N PRO A 45 44.03 12.16 0.77
CA PRO A 45 42.91 11.56 1.51
C PRO A 45 42.22 10.52 0.64
N ASN A 46 41.86 9.39 1.22
CA ASN A 46 41.06 8.41 0.50
C ASN A 46 39.57 8.81 0.59
N TRP A 47 39.16 9.69 -0.31
CA TRP A 47 37.78 10.20 -0.37
C TRP A 47 36.74 9.09 -0.58
N THR A 48 37.11 7.99 -1.26
CA THR A 48 36.22 6.87 -1.51
C THR A 48 35.79 6.21 -0.18
N ILE A 49 36.76 6.05 0.77
CA ILE A 49 36.46 5.49 2.11
C ILE A 49 35.54 6.44 2.89
N ALA A 50 35.85 7.74 2.91
CA ALA A 50 35.03 8.70 3.64
C ALA A 50 33.59 8.73 3.11
N THR A 51 33.40 8.67 1.78
CA THR A 51 32.07 8.73 1.17
C THR A 51 31.26 7.45 1.33
N TYR A 52 31.88 6.25 1.22
CA TYR A 52 31.10 5.05 1.52
C TYR A 52 30.80 4.90 3.02
N CYS A 53 31.64 5.40 3.92
CA CYS A 53 31.29 5.48 5.34
C CYS A 53 30.05 6.36 5.55
N VAL A 54 29.97 7.52 4.87
CA VAL A 54 28.77 8.36 4.91
C VAL A 54 27.54 7.62 4.37
N ALA A 55 27.67 6.91 3.24
CA ALA A 55 26.57 6.12 2.66
C ALA A 55 26.08 5.04 3.65
N ILE A 56 26.99 4.31 4.28
CA ILE A 56 26.69 3.26 5.27
C ILE A 56 26.03 3.86 6.52
N LEU A 57 26.51 5.00 7.01
CA LEU A 57 25.91 5.72 8.14
C LEU A 57 24.48 6.20 7.87
N LEU A 58 24.21 6.67 6.64
CA LEU A 58 22.92 7.20 6.23
C LEU A 58 21.89 6.10 5.96
N THR A 59 22.32 4.98 5.36
CA THR A 59 21.39 3.96 4.85
C THR A 59 21.31 2.71 5.70
N ARG A 60 22.33 2.45 6.54
CA ARG A 60 22.46 1.25 7.41
C ARG A 60 22.20 -0.06 6.65
N PRO A 61 22.93 -0.34 5.58
CA PRO A 61 22.68 -1.50 4.74
C PRO A 61 22.94 -2.82 5.50
N SER A 62 22.41 -3.93 4.98
CA SER A 62 22.76 -5.27 5.48
C SER A 62 24.24 -5.57 5.24
N LEU A 63 24.80 -6.60 5.88
CA LEU A 63 26.22 -6.94 5.67
C LEU A 63 26.52 -7.36 4.23
N SER A 64 25.59 -8.05 3.56
CA SER A 64 25.72 -8.42 2.16
C SER A 64 25.69 -7.19 1.23
N GLN A 65 24.80 -6.25 1.48
CA GLN A 65 24.73 -4.97 0.75
C GLN A 65 25.99 -4.13 0.98
N THR A 66 26.49 -4.10 2.21
CA THR A 66 27.75 -3.42 2.57
C THR A 66 28.94 -4.01 1.83
N LEU A 67 29.01 -5.33 1.71
CA LEU A 67 30.03 -6.01 0.91
C LEU A 67 29.95 -5.58 -0.54
N GLY A 68 28.74 -5.47 -1.10
CA GLY A 68 28.51 -4.94 -2.46
C GLY A 68 29.04 -3.50 -2.64
N ILE A 69 28.78 -2.61 -1.67
CA ILE A 69 29.31 -1.24 -1.67
C ILE A 69 30.86 -1.27 -1.70
N GLY A 70 31.47 -2.10 -0.85
CA GLY A 70 32.92 -2.25 -0.78
C GLY A 70 33.54 -2.79 -2.06
N LEU A 71 32.88 -3.75 -2.74
CA LEU A 71 33.32 -4.29 -4.03
C LEU A 71 33.27 -3.24 -5.14
N VAL A 72 32.18 -2.42 -5.21
CA VAL A 72 32.10 -1.32 -6.18
C VAL A 72 33.17 -0.28 -5.92
N ALA A 73 33.39 0.10 -4.66
CA ALA A 73 34.48 0.99 -4.25
C ALA A 73 35.86 0.45 -4.64
N ALA A 74 36.07 -0.85 -4.48
CA ALA A 74 37.29 -1.55 -4.85
C ALA A 74 37.56 -1.48 -6.36
N LEU A 75 36.56 -1.73 -7.19
CA LEU A 75 36.67 -1.65 -8.65
C LEU A 75 36.99 -0.21 -9.10
N ILE A 76 36.33 0.78 -8.51
CA ILE A 76 36.63 2.20 -8.76
C ILE A 76 38.11 2.50 -8.40
N ASN A 77 38.54 2.07 -7.22
CA ASN A 77 39.88 2.32 -6.75
C ASN A 77 40.96 1.54 -7.55
N VAL A 78 40.67 0.37 -8.08
CA VAL A 78 41.58 -0.34 -9.01
C VAL A 78 41.81 0.50 -10.27
N LEU A 79 40.79 1.14 -10.81
CA LEU A 79 40.87 1.97 -12.03
C LEU A 79 41.49 3.33 -11.79
N THR A 80 41.40 3.91 -10.60
CA THR A 80 41.84 5.25 -10.27
C THR A 80 43.14 5.31 -9.47
N SER A 81 43.59 4.20 -8.90
CA SER A 81 44.78 4.12 -8.04
C SER A 81 46.07 4.32 -8.83
N LYS A 82 46.95 5.12 -8.24
CA LYS A 82 48.35 5.32 -8.69
C LYS A 82 49.33 4.37 -7.99
N SER A 83 48.83 3.38 -7.25
CA SER A 83 49.65 2.39 -6.53
C SER A 83 50.39 1.45 -7.48
N ALA A 84 51.55 0.93 -7.06
CA ALA A 84 52.29 -0.10 -7.78
C ALA A 84 51.51 -1.45 -7.88
N PHE A 85 50.55 -1.68 -6.98
CA PHE A 85 49.67 -2.87 -7.00
C PHE A 85 48.20 -2.48 -6.71
N PRO A 86 47.47 -1.98 -7.72
CA PRO A 86 46.08 -1.52 -7.54
C PRO A 86 45.12 -2.61 -7.09
N TYR A 87 45.39 -3.86 -7.46
CA TYR A 87 44.52 -5.02 -7.14
C TYR A 87 44.36 -5.29 -5.64
N GLY A 88 45.26 -4.78 -4.80
CA GLY A 88 45.11 -4.82 -3.34
C GLY A 88 43.82 -4.20 -2.82
N ASN A 89 43.23 -3.26 -3.60
CA ASN A 89 41.96 -2.65 -3.26
C ASN A 89 40.78 -3.64 -3.27
N LEU A 90 40.86 -4.74 -4.05
CA LEU A 90 39.80 -5.75 -4.11
C LEU A 90 39.52 -6.44 -2.77
N LEU A 91 40.49 -6.51 -1.89
CA LEU A 91 40.33 -7.06 -0.54
C LEU A 91 40.23 -5.96 0.53
N SER A 92 40.97 -4.85 0.37
CA SER A 92 41.03 -3.81 1.38
C SER A 92 39.74 -3.01 1.49
N GLU A 93 39.08 -2.63 0.38
CA GLU A 93 37.88 -1.81 0.41
C GLU A 93 36.66 -2.55 0.97
N PRO A 94 36.37 -3.83 0.59
CA PRO A 94 35.34 -4.60 1.27
C PRO A 94 35.56 -4.76 2.76
N GLY A 95 36.83 -4.96 3.20
CA GLY A 95 37.20 -5.01 4.61
C GLY A 95 36.90 -3.69 5.33
N GLY A 96 37.25 -2.57 4.72
CA GLY A 96 36.93 -1.24 5.24
C GLY A 96 35.44 -0.97 5.34
N ALA A 97 34.67 -1.32 4.31
CA ALA A 97 33.22 -1.13 4.28
C ALA A 97 32.52 -1.98 5.37
N LEU A 98 32.89 -3.25 5.51
CA LEU A 98 32.39 -4.11 6.59
C LEU A 98 32.71 -3.56 7.98
N THR A 99 33.95 -3.04 8.17
CA THR A 99 34.34 -2.39 9.41
C THR A 99 33.47 -1.18 9.71
N ALA A 100 33.22 -0.30 8.70
CA ALA A 100 32.32 0.83 8.85
C ALA A 100 30.90 0.40 9.30
N ALA A 101 30.34 -0.65 8.71
CA ALA A 101 29.02 -1.16 9.09
C ALA A 101 28.98 -1.74 10.50
N LEU A 102 29.99 -2.52 10.88
CA LEU A 102 30.08 -3.11 12.22
C LEU A 102 30.27 -2.04 13.30
N VAL A 103 31.16 -1.08 13.07
CA VAL A 103 31.38 0.06 13.97
C VAL A 103 30.12 0.89 14.11
N THR A 104 29.43 1.19 13.00
CA THR A 104 28.16 1.94 13.03
C THR A 104 27.13 1.22 13.90
N ARG A 105 26.95 -0.10 13.75
CA ARG A 105 26.01 -0.90 14.56
C ARG A 105 26.43 -0.93 16.05
N ALA A 106 27.71 -1.14 16.33
CA ALA A 106 28.24 -1.15 17.69
C ALA A 106 28.07 0.21 18.39
N MET A 107 28.40 1.31 17.70
CA MET A 107 28.28 2.65 18.27
C MET A 107 26.82 3.03 18.53
N LEU A 108 25.87 2.57 17.71
CA LEU A 108 24.44 2.83 17.90
C LEU A 108 23.89 2.16 19.18
N SER A 109 24.47 1.04 19.62
CA SER A 109 24.10 0.37 20.87
C SER A 109 24.72 1.02 22.12
N MET A 110 25.70 1.93 21.96
CA MET A 110 26.41 2.55 23.07
C MET A 110 25.72 3.83 23.57
N LYS A 111 25.49 3.92 24.90
CA LYS A 111 24.92 5.12 25.55
C LYS A 111 25.79 6.38 25.44
N PHE A 112 27.11 6.22 25.27
CA PHE A 112 28.10 7.31 25.24
C PHE A 112 28.45 7.81 23.83
N ARG A 113 27.66 7.51 22.81
CA ARG A 113 27.95 7.91 21.44
C ARG A 113 27.92 9.43 21.20
N LYS A 114 27.19 10.18 22.04
CA LYS A 114 27.08 11.64 21.94
C LYS A 114 27.86 12.30 23.08
N ILE A 115 28.80 13.17 22.74
CA ILE A 115 29.55 14.02 23.70
C ILE A 115 29.24 15.49 23.36
N GLY A 116 28.65 16.23 24.30
CA GLY A 116 28.30 17.63 24.07
C GLY A 116 27.35 17.88 22.90
N GLY A 117 26.46 16.92 22.57
CA GLY A 117 25.54 16.99 21.44
C GLY A 117 26.13 16.54 20.08
N PHE A 118 27.45 16.27 20.02
CA PHE A 118 28.12 15.79 18.81
C PHE A 118 28.16 14.25 18.78
N ASP A 119 27.72 13.64 17.66
CA ASP A 119 27.75 12.19 17.46
C ASP A 119 29.15 11.76 16.98
N LEU A 120 29.82 10.93 17.77
CA LEU A 120 31.15 10.43 17.47
C LEU A 120 31.15 9.30 16.43
N THR A 121 30.00 8.74 16.09
CA THR A 121 29.88 7.59 15.19
C THR A 121 30.56 7.83 13.84
N PRO A 122 30.38 8.99 13.15
CA PRO A 122 31.05 9.26 11.87
C PRO A 122 32.58 9.31 11.99
N VAL A 123 33.10 9.89 13.08
CA VAL A 123 34.56 10.00 13.34
C VAL A 123 35.17 8.62 13.51
N VAL A 124 34.60 7.82 14.40
CA VAL A 124 35.11 6.47 14.73
C VAL A 124 34.98 5.54 13.53
N SER A 125 33.84 5.60 12.81
CA SER A 125 33.60 4.80 11.61
C SER A 125 34.61 5.12 10.51
N GLY A 126 34.82 6.41 10.20
CA GLY A 126 35.79 6.85 9.18
C GLY A 126 37.22 6.49 9.52
N PHE A 127 37.62 6.67 10.78
CA PHE A 127 38.95 6.29 11.26
C PHE A 127 39.21 4.79 11.17
N LEU A 128 38.35 3.96 11.80
CA LEU A 128 38.56 2.51 11.86
C LEU A 128 38.43 1.83 10.50
N ALA A 129 37.48 2.27 9.68
CA ALA A 129 37.36 1.76 8.31
C ALA A 129 38.62 2.01 7.49
N THR A 130 39.22 3.20 7.62
CA THR A 130 40.45 3.55 6.93
C THR A 130 41.66 2.79 7.47
N VAL A 131 41.77 2.62 8.78
CA VAL A 131 42.88 1.86 9.39
C VAL A 131 42.82 0.38 8.98
N VAL A 132 41.63 -0.22 8.95
CA VAL A 132 41.49 -1.62 8.52
C VAL A 132 41.72 -1.77 7.02
N SER A 133 41.08 -0.92 6.18
CA SER A 133 41.30 -0.97 4.73
C SER A 133 42.77 -0.70 4.38
N GLY A 134 43.34 0.37 4.93
CA GLY A 134 44.74 0.73 4.71
C GLY A 134 45.71 -0.36 5.24
N GLY A 135 45.43 -0.94 6.42
CA GLY A 135 46.23 -2.01 6.99
C GLY A 135 46.24 -3.27 6.11
N ILE A 136 45.07 -3.69 5.60
CA ILE A 136 44.97 -4.79 4.63
C ILE A 136 45.77 -4.47 3.37
N PHE A 137 45.60 -3.25 2.82
CA PHE A 137 46.26 -2.84 1.59
C PHE A 137 47.78 -2.84 1.74
N VAL A 138 48.35 -2.22 2.78
CA VAL A 138 49.82 -2.13 2.98
C VAL A 138 50.41 -3.51 3.31
N THR A 139 49.63 -4.40 3.95
CA THR A 139 50.07 -5.79 4.20
C THR A 139 50.18 -6.58 2.91
N ILE A 140 49.21 -6.44 2.03
CA ILE A 140 49.25 -7.07 0.70
C ILE A 140 50.43 -6.53 -0.09
N LEU A 141 50.62 -5.21 -0.09
CA LEU A 141 51.70 -4.57 -0.80
C LEU A 141 53.09 -4.98 -0.27
N TRP A 142 53.24 -5.11 1.03
CA TRP A 142 54.44 -5.63 1.67
C TRP A 142 54.80 -7.03 1.21
N GLN A 143 53.79 -7.95 1.18
CA GLN A 143 54.00 -9.32 0.77
C GLN A 143 54.29 -9.47 -0.72
N VAL A 144 53.54 -8.74 -1.57
CA VAL A 144 53.63 -8.85 -3.04
C VAL A 144 54.92 -8.22 -3.56
N LEU A 145 55.36 -7.09 -3.01
CA LEU A 145 56.56 -6.40 -3.44
C LEU A 145 57.83 -6.83 -2.68
N GLY A 146 57.72 -7.71 -1.67
CA GLY A 146 58.84 -8.15 -0.88
C GLY A 146 59.54 -7.04 -0.12
N LEU A 147 58.81 -6.05 0.41
CA LEU A 147 59.39 -4.88 1.04
C LEU A 147 60.03 -5.21 2.38
N PRO A 148 61.13 -4.51 2.78
CA PRO A 148 61.75 -4.68 4.06
C PRO A 148 60.79 -4.39 5.24
N ASN A 149 60.87 -5.13 6.36
CA ASN A 149 60.04 -4.97 7.54
C ASN A 149 60.10 -3.56 8.17
N ASN A 150 61.23 -2.89 8.11
CA ASN A 150 61.35 -1.53 8.60
C ASN A 150 60.52 -0.53 7.77
N VAL A 151 60.44 -0.70 6.45
CA VAL A 151 59.59 0.14 5.57
C VAL A 151 58.13 -0.12 5.89
N TYR A 152 57.73 -1.38 6.09
CA TYR A 152 56.35 -1.76 6.45
C TYR A 152 55.95 -1.16 7.81
N MET A 153 56.75 -1.34 8.86
CA MET A 153 56.38 -0.95 10.22
C MET A 153 56.53 0.56 10.47
N TYR A 154 57.64 1.17 9.99
CA TYR A 154 57.98 2.54 10.32
C TYR A 154 57.65 3.54 9.17
N GLY A 155 57.43 3.05 7.98
CA GLY A 155 57.03 3.89 6.82
C GLY A 155 55.53 3.82 6.54
N MET A 156 54.99 2.61 6.35
CA MET A 156 53.63 2.44 5.85
C MET A 156 52.55 2.57 6.92
N TRP A 157 52.75 1.94 8.11
CA TRP A 157 51.76 1.98 9.20
C TRP A 157 51.51 3.39 9.75
N PRO A 158 52.52 4.24 10.00
CA PRO A 158 52.27 5.63 10.40
C PRO A 158 51.45 6.39 9.39
N LEU A 159 51.66 6.13 8.08
CA LEU A 159 50.90 6.78 7.01
C LEU A 159 49.43 6.34 7.05
N VAL A 160 49.16 5.06 7.26
CA VAL A 160 47.79 4.52 7.43
C VAL A 160 47.07 5.20 8.59
N LEU A 161 47.75 5.39 9.73
CA LEU A 161 47.19 6.06 10.90
C LEU A 161 46.88 7.54 10.63
N ILE A 162 47.79 8.23 9.94
CA ILE A 162 47.60 9.65 9.55
C ILE A 162 46.40 9.79 8.61
N VAL A 163 46.32 8.96 7.56
CA VAL A 163 45.17 8.95 6.63
C VAL A 163 43.90 8.57 7.35
N GLY A 164 43.96 7.62 8.29
CA GLY A 164 42.82 7.26 9.16
C GLY A 164 42.33 8.46 9.98
N ALA A 165 43.22 9.21 10.61
CA ALA A 165 42.86 10.40 11.37
C ALA A 165 42.24 11.49 10.47
N LEU A 166 42.78 11.69 9.26
CA LEU A 166 42.20 12.62 8.27
C LEU A 166 40.79 12.20 7.85
N ASN A 167 40.58 10.92 7.52
CA ASN A 167 39.25 10.42 7.14
C ASN A 167 38.29 10.45 8.32
N GLY A 168 38.74 10.21 9.54
CA GLY A 168 37.96 10.41 10.74
C GLY A 168 37.44 11.84 10.91
N ALA A 169 38.25 12.84 10.51
CA ALA A 169 37.84 14.25 10.50
C ALA A 169 36.96 14.64 9.30
N ILE A 170 37.23 14.07 8.13
CA ILE A 170 36.48 14.35 6.88
C ILE A 170 35.07 13.74 6.92
N THR A 171 34.92 12.51 7.43
CA THR A 171 33.65 11.81 7.42
C THR A 171 32.52 12.59 8.08
N PRO A 172 32.62 13.19 9.28
CA PRO A 172 31.57 14.02 9.85
C PRO A 172 31.28 15.29 9.07
N ILE A 173 32.29 15.89 8.42
CA ILE A 173 32.14 17.08 7.57
C ILE A 173 31.25 16.79 6.38
N LEU A 174 31.37 15.60 5.79
CA LEU A 174 30.49 15.14 4.70
C LEU A 174 29.15 14.62 5.23
N TYR A 175 29.15 13.95 6.37
CA TYR A 175 27.95 13.31 6.94
C TYR A 175 26.89 14.31 7.38
N ILE A 176 27.27 15.38 8.11
CA ILE A 176 26.32 16.34 8.67
C ILE A 176 25.48 17.05 7.59
N PRO A 177 26.07 17.62 6.52
CA PRO A 177 25.30 18.21 5.44
C PRO A 177 24.46 17.18 4.67
N ALA A 178 25.03 16.01 4.40
CA ALA A 178 24.32 14.93 3.73
C ALA A 178 23.11 14.46 4.55
N GLN A 179 23.27 14.25 5.86
CA GLN A 179 22.18 13.92 6.76
C GLN A 179 21.06 14.96 6.72
N ARG A 180 21.40 16.25 6.79
CA ARG A 180 20.42 17.35 6.70
C ARG A 180 19.68 17.37 5.37
N LEU A 181 20.41 17.14 4.26
CA LEU A 181 19.84 17.12 2.91
C LEU A 181 18.85 15.96 2.73
N PHE A 182 19.28 14.76 3.12
CA PHE A 182 18.46 13.55 2.99
C PHE A 182 17.31 13.51 4.01
N SER A 183 17.49 14.05 5.22
CA SER A 183 16.42 14.21 6.21
C SER A 183 15.33 15.18 5.72
N LYS A 184 15.70 16.34 5.15
CA LYS A 184 14.73 17.29 4.58
C LYS A 184 13.92 16.72 3.42
N ARG A 185 14.43 15.70 2.74
CA ARG A 185 13.75 15.01 1.63
C ARG A 185 12.96 13.76 2.07
N GLY A 186 12.85 13.51 3.38
CA GLY A 186 12.17 12.33 3.91
C GLY A 186 12.87 11.00 3.58
N MET A 187 14.16 11.05 3.22
CA MET A 187 14.94 9.87 2.85
C MET A 187 15.67 9.21 4.04
N LEU A 188 15.61 9.81 5.22
CA LEU A 188 16.22 9.26 6.44
C LEU A 188 15.19 9.16 7.56
N PRO A 189 15.14 8.04 8.30
CA PRO A 189 14.37 7.97 9.53
C PRO A 189 14.96 8.95 10.56
N ASN A 190 14.11 9.60 11.33
CA ASN A 190 14.56 10.42 12.46
C ASN A 190 15.32 9.52 13.44
N ALA A 191 16.52 9.95 13.86
CA ALA A 191 17.45 9.14 14.66
C ALA A 191 16.90 8.69 16.01
N ASP A 192 15.86 9.34 16.52
CA ASP A 192 15.25 9.04 17.83
C ASP A 192 14.09 8.02 17.76
N GLN A 193 13.67 7.63 16.56
CA GLN A 193 12.53 6.71 16.34
C GLN A 193 12.92 5.26 16.04
N LEU A 194 14.22 4.95 15.93
CA LEU A 194 14.71 3.61 15.57
C LEU A 194 15.02 2.68 16.77
N THR A 195 14.65 3.09 17.99
CA THR A 195 14.84 2.28 19.19
C THR A 195 13.59 1.56 19.67
N SER A 196 12.48 1.59 18.91
CA SER A 196 11.37 0.68 19.18
C SER A 196 11.76 -0.73 18.69
N ASP A 197 12.01 -1.57 19.65
CA ASP A 197 12.42 -2.95 19.57
C ASP A 197 11.43 -3.76 18.71
N HIS A 198 11.76 -4.04 17.45
CA HIS A 198 10.96 -4.91 16.58
C HIS A 198 10.82 -6.35 17.11
N SER A 199 11.53 -6.69 18.19
CA SER A 199 11.55 -8.05 18.77
C SER A 199 10.41 -8.33 19.76
N ARG A 200 9.54 -7.37 20.09
CA ARG A 200 8.50 -7.51 21.13
C ARG A 200 7.05 -7.53 20.65
N LEU A 201 6.79 -7.44 19.36
CA LEU A 201 5.42 -7.65 18.89
C LEU A 201 5.16 -9.15 18.78
N THR A 202 4.88 -9.73 19.94
CA THR A 202 4.38 -11.09 20.11
C THR A 202 3.08 -11.23 19.30
N ILE A 203 2.95 -12.34 18.59
CA ILE A 203 1.69 -12.83 18.03
C ILE A 203 0.60 -12.61 19.08
N LEU A 204 -0.31 -11.68 18.80
CA LEU A 204 -1.48 -11.49 19.66
C LEU A 204 -2.40 -12.72 19.51
N PRO A 205 -3.16 -13.09 20.58
CA PRO A 205 -3.99 -14.29 20.54
C PRO A 205 -4.96 -14.26 19.35
N GLU A 206 -5.35 -15.45 18.88
CA GLU A 206 -6.27 -15.67 17.75
C GLU A 206 -7.36 -14.59 17.67
N ARG A 207 -7.20 -13.66 16.72
CA ARG A 207 -8.24 -12.70 16.38
C ARG A 207 -9.13 -13.34 15.34
N GLN A 208 -10.43 -13.27 15.55
CA GLN A 208 -11.41 -13.75 14.58
C GLN A 208 -11.53 -12.81 13.37
N ALA A 209 -11.11 -11.55 13.49
CA ALA A 209 -11.17 -10.56 12.41
C ALA A 209 -10.09 -10.81 11.35
N LYS A 210 -10.50 -10.78 10.07
CA LYS A 210 -9.59 -10.85 8.90
C LYS A 210 -8.78 -9.59 8.73
N ILE A 211 -9.39 -8.41 8.99
CA ILE A 211 -8.69 -7.12 9.09
C ILE A 211 -9.02 -6.54 10.45
N SER A 212 -8.02 -6.04 11.16
CA SER A 212 -8.21 -5.27 12.39
C SER A 212 -7.38 -4.00 12.34
N ILE A 213 -8.02 -2.87 12.53
CA ILE A 213 -7.41 -1.54 12.54
C ILE A 213 -7.59 -0.95 13.94
N GLU A 214 -6.49 -0.61 14.61
CA GLU A 214 -6.49 -0.16 15.99
C GLU A 214 -5.81 1.20 16.14
N HIS A 215 -6.59 2.19 16.52
CA HIS A 215 -6.16 3.57 16.82
C HIS A 215 -5.27 4.17 15.72
N VAL A 216 -5.61 3.91 14.44
CA VAL A 216 -4.79 4.33 13.32
C VAL A 216 -4.98 5.81 13.04
N ASN A 217 -3.84 6.55 13.10
CA ASN A 217 -3.70 7.88 12.52
C ASN A 217 -2.71 7.79 11.35
N TYR A 218 -3.03 8.42 10.24
CA TYR A 218 -2.11 8.48 9.11
C TYR A 218 -1.95 9.89 8.59
N TYR A 219 -0.68 10.27 8.38
CA TYR A 219 -0.27 11.56 7.84
C TYR A 219 0.48 11.32 6.54
N HIS A 220 0.01 11.92 5.44
CA HIS A 220 0.77 11.91 4.19
C HIS A 220 2.14 12.56 4.34
N PRO A 221 3.11 12.27 3.44
CA PRO A 221 4.42 12.93 3.48
C PRO A 221 4.28 14.45 3.51
N LYS A 222 4.90 15.10 4.50
CA LYS A 222 4.85 16.56 4.76
C LYS A 222 3.51 17.13 5.23
N ALA A 223 2.46 16.36 5.37
CA ALA A 223 1.20 16.84 5.93
C ALA A 223 1.34 17.03 7.46
N THR A 224 0.67 18.07 7.96
CA THR A 224 0.57 18.37 9.40
C THR A 224 -0.74 17.87 9.99
N THR A 225 -1.77 17.71 9.16
CA THR A 225 -3.08 17.18 9.52
C THR A 225 -3.18 15.70 9.11
N PRO A 226 -3.81 14.85 9.92
CA PRO A 226 -4.02 13.45 9.58
C PRO A 226 -5.07 13.32 8.46
N SER A 227 -4.89 12.34 7.60
CA SER A 227 -5.89 11.90 6.62
C SER A 227 -6.74 10.76 7.15
N LEU A 228 -6.24 10.03 8.15
CA LEU A 228 -6.98 9.10 8.98
C LEU A 228 -6.75 9.49 10.43
N GLU A 229 -7.81 9.57 11.22
CA GLU A 229 -7.77 10.01 12.61
C GLU A 229 -8.49 9.01 13.50
N ASN A 230 -7.74 8.36 14.40
CA ASN A 230 -8.20 7.38 15.37
C ASN A 230 -9.14 6.31 14.78
N ILE A 231 -8.76 5.75 13.63
CA ILE A 231 -9.55 4.69 13.00
C ILE A 231 -9.48 3.42 13.86
N ASN A 232 -10.66 2.90 14.17
CA ASN A 232 -10.86 1.59 14.77
C ASN A 232 -11.90 0.86 13.91
N LEU A 233 -11.52 -0.30 13.34
CA LEU A 233 -12.39 -1.07 12.46
C LEU A 233 -11.93 -2.52 12.44
N ASP A 234 -12.84 -3.44 12.73
CA ASP A 234 -12.63 -4.88 12.55
C ASP A 234 -13.49 -5.37 11.39
N VAL A 235 -12.91 -6.16 10.47
CA VAL A 235 -13.65 -6.84 9.39
C VAL A 235 -13.54 -8.34 9.64
N ASN A 236 -14.67 -8.99 9.86
CA ASN A 236 -14.71 -10.42 10.19
C ASN A 236 -14.69 -11.28 8.92
N GLU A 237 -14.43 -12.58 9.10
CA GLU A 237 -14.51 -13.54 8.02
C GLU A 237 -15.93 -13.61 7.46
N GLY A 238 -16.05 -13.51 6.13
CA GLY A 238 -17.34 -13.53 5.44
C GLY A 238 -18.10 -12.21 5.44
N ASP A 239 -17.58 -11.13 6.07
CA ASP A 239 -18.20 -9.81 5.97
C ASP A 239 -18.20 -9.32 4.50
N PHE A 240 -19.29 -8.67 4.12
CA PHE A 240 -19.37 -7.80 2.96
C PHE A 240 -19.56 -6.37 3.49
N LEU A 241 -18.44 -5.70 3.75
CA LEU A 241 -18.41 -4.37 4.33
C LEU A 241 -18.42 -3.31 3.22
N VAL A 242 -19.35 -2.37 3.28
CA VAL A 242 -19.33 -1.16 2.45
C VAL A 242 -18.80 0.01 3.27
N VAL A 243 -17.76 0.67 2.77
CA VAL A 243 -17.21 1.90 3.34
C VAL A 243 -17.61 3.07 2.46
N THR A 244 -18.39 4.00 3.00
CA THR A 244 -18.88 5.18 2.28
C THR A 244 -18.58 6.47 3.03
N GLY A 245 -18.88 7.60 2.42
CA GLY A 245 -18.71 8.93 3.01
C GLY A 245 -18.37 10.00 1.96
N PRO A 246 -18.37 11.29 2.33
CA PRO A 246 -18.11 12.40 1.43
C PRO A 246 -16.77 12.27 0.69
N ALA A 247 -16.66 12.92 -0.47
CA ALA A 247 -15.40 12.97 -1.21
C ALA A 247 -14.28 13.59 -0.35
N GLY A 248 -13.08 12.99 -0.39
CA GLY A 248 -11.93 13.48 0.38
C GLY A 248 -11.95 13.14 1.87
N CYS A 249 -12.91 12.37 2.40
CA CYS A 249 -12.94 12.01 3.82
C CYS A 249 -11.89 10.94 4.24
N GLY A 250 -11.09 10.40 3.31
CA GLY A 250 -10.01 9.46 3.63
C GLY A 250 -10.24 8.01 3.20
N LYS A 251 -11.31 7.67 2.47
CA LYS A 251 -11.66 6.29 2.06
C LYS A 251 -10.53 5.54 1.34
N SER A 252 -9.98 6.12 0.28
CA SER A 252 -8.87 5.50 -0.47
C SER A 252 -7.60 5.41 0.38
N THR A 253 -7.40 6.35 1.33
CA THR A 253 -6.30 6.25 2.30
C THR A 253 -6.51 5.08 3.27
N LEU A 254 -7.75 4.85 3.70
CA LEU A 254 -8.11 3.68 4.52
C LEU A 254 -7.86 2.37 3.74
N CYS A 255 -8.28 2.31 2.45
CA CYS A 255 -7.95 1.20 1.56
C CYS A 255 -6.44 0.91 1.53
N MET A 256 -5.63 1.95 1.30
CA MET A 256 -4.16 1.84 1.27
C MET A 256 -3.57 1.40 2.62
N ALA A 257 -4.20 1.76 3.74
CA ALA A 257 -3.79 1.30 5.07
C ALA A 257 -4.13 -0.18 5.28
N MET A 258 -5.32 -0.63 4.87
CA MET A 258 -5.73 -2.03 4.93
C MET A 258 -4.79 -2.95 4.17
N VAL A 259 -4.35 -2.55 2.97
CA VAL A 259 -3.45 -3.38 2.13
C VAL A 259 -1.97 -3.16 2.45
N GLY A 260 -1.64 -2.39 3.47
CA GLY A 260 -0.26 -2.11 3.89
C GLY A 260 0.54 -1.25 2.93
N ALA A 261 -0.11 -0.61 1.95
CA ALA A 261 0.54 0.28 0.99
C ALA A 261 1.03 1.58 1.65
N VAL A 262 0.33 2.06 2.67
CA VAL A 262 0.83 3.10 3.56
C VAL A 262 1.27 2.46 4.89
N PRO A 263 2.38 2.91 5.48
CA PRO A 263 3.33 3.90 4.96
C PRO A 263 4.39 3.32 4.01
N LYS A 264 4.38 2.02 3.70
CA LYS A 264 5.47 1.29 3.02
C LYS A 264 5.77 1.80 1.62
N PHE A 265 4.75 1.97 0.78
CA PHE A 265 4.90 2.38 -0.61
C PHE A 265 4.78 3.91 -0.78
N TYR A 266 3.74 4.49 -0.20
CA TYR A 266 3.46 5.92 -0.36
C TYR A 266 4.18 6.80 0.67
N GLY A 267 4.88 6.21 1.64
CA GLY A 267 5.55 6.94 2.72
C GLY A 267 4.55 7.52 3.73
N GLY A 268 4.98 8.57 4.45
CA GLY A 268 4.15 9.18 5.49
C GLY A 268 4.41 8.61 6.88
N ARG A 269 3.54 8.96 7.83
CA ARG A 269 3.61 8.53 9.23
C ARG A 269 2.30 7.85 9.60
N LEU A 270 2.39 6.60 10.01
CA LEU A 270 1.28 5.82 10.53
C LEU A 270 1.50 5.57 12.02
N GLU A 271 0.51 5.88 12.81
CA GLU A 271 0.42 5.59 14.24
C GLU A 271 -0.68 4.56 14.46
N GLY A 272 -0.57 3.72 15.48
CA GLY A 272 -1.48 2.60 15.67
C GLY A 272 -1.09 1.37 14.87
N MET A 273 -2.00 0.43 14.68
CA MET A 273 -1.73 -0.88 14.08
C MET A 273 -2.82 -1.28 13.09
N VAL A 274 -2.39 -1.94 12.00
CA VAL A 274 -3.27 -2.65 11.07
C VAL A 274 -2.82 -4.10 11.00
N PHE A 275 -3.75 -5.02 11.19
CA PHE A 275 -3.52 -6.45 11.13
C PHE A 275 -4.33 -7.06 9.99
N ILE A 276 -3.74 -8.05 9.31
CA ILE A 276 -4.40 -8.89 8.31
C ILE A 276 -4.15 -10.35 8.71
N ASP A 277 -5.19 -11.14 8.87
CA ASP A 277 -5.13 -12.51 9.37
C ASP A 277 -4.25 -12.61 10.66
N GLY A 278 -4.38 -11.63 11.57
CA GLY A 278 -3.63 -11.56 12.81
C GLY A 278 -2.18 -11.09 12.69
N HIS A 279 -1.68 -10.81 11.49
CA HIS A 279 -0.31 -10.35 11.23
C HIS A 279 -0.27 -8.82 11.04
N ALA A 280 0.62 -8.13 11.75
CA ALA A 280 0.77 -6.69 11.59
C ALA A 280 1.32 -6.35 10.19
N THR A 281 0.60 -5.50 9.44
CA THR A 281 0.99 -5.10 8.08
C THR A 281 2.37 -4.45 8.03
N THR A 282 2.78 -3.78 9.09
CA THR A 282 4.10 -3.14 9.22
C THR A 282 5.26 -4.13 9.29
N GLN A 283 5.01 -5.37 9.69
CA GLN A 283 6.03 -6.42 9.83
C GLN A 283 6.17 -7.31 8.59
N MET A 284 5.14 -7.38 7.74
CA MET A 284 5.14 -8.18 6.52
C MET A 284 5.60 -7.34 5.33
N GLU A 285 6.28 -7.94 4.36
CA GLU A 285 6.52 -7.29 3.08
C GLU A 285 5.26 -7.29 2.20
N ILE A 286 5.13 -6.32 1.27
CA ILE A 286 3.93 -6.22 0.41
C ILE A 286 3.63 -7.52 -0.36
N PRO A 287 4.63 -8.24 -0.92
CA PRO A 287 4.35 -9.53 -1.56
C PRO A 287 3.79 -10.61 -0.64
N GLU A 288 4.12 -10.56 0.66
CA GLU A 288 3.57 -11.47 1.66
C GLU A 288 2.14 -11.10 2.01
N LEU A 289 1.86 -9.80 2.21
CA LEU A 289 0.52 -9.28 2.44
C LEU A 289 -0.44 -9.63 1.31
N ALA A 290 0.04 -9.57 0.07
CA ALA A 290 -0.75 -9.91 -1.11
C ALA A 290 -1.17 -11.40 -1.19
N ASN A 291 -0.67 -12.29 -0.31
CA ASN A 291 -1.20 -13.65 -0.16
C ASN A 291 -2.53 -13.70 0.61
N HIS A 292 -2.77 -12.71 1.45
CA HIS A 292 -3.93 -12.66 2.34
C HIS A 292 -4.98 -11.69 1.82
N ILE A 293 -4.56 -10.56 1.27
CA ILE A 293 -5.44 -9.48 0.85
C ILE A 293 -5.17 -9.09 -0.60
N GLY A 294 -6.21 -9.10 -1.41
CA GLY A 294 -6.20 -8.59 -2.78
C GLY A 294 -6.84 -7.20 -2.86
N VAL A 295 -6.34 -6.34 -3.73
CA VAL A 295 -6.88 -5.01 -3.95
C VAL A 295 -7.11 -4.72 -5.42
N VAL A 296 -8.27 -4.13 -5.73
CA VAL A 296 -8.56 -3.52 -7.03
C VAL A 296 -8.77 -2.03 -6.79
N LEU A 297 -7.92 -1.21 -7.41
CA LEU A 297 -7.93 0.24 -7.26
C LEU A 297 -8.96 0.88 -8.20
N ALA A 298 -9.36 2.10 -7.91
CA ALA A 298 -10.30 2.87 -8.75
C ALA A 298 -9.81 3.00 -10.21
N ASP A 299 -8.52 3.22 -10.42
CA ASP A 299 -7.88 3.16 -11.74
C ASP A 299 -7.30 1.76 -11.98
N TYR A 300 -8.19 0.78 -12.19
CA TYR A 300 -7.80 -0.61 -12.43
C TYR A 300 -7.00 -0.81 -13.72
N ASP A 301 -7.13 0.08 -14.71
CA ASP A 301 -6.36 -0.01 -15.96
C ASP A 301 -4.85 0.12 -15.71
N THR A 302 -4.44 0.85 -14.67
CA THR A 302 -3.02 0.97 -14.29
C THR A 302 -2.46 -0.30 -13.61
N GLN A 303 -3.33 -1.21 -13.16
CA GLN A 303 -2.92 -2.49 -12.59
C GLN A 303 -2.65 -3.55 -13.65
N LEU A 304 -3.21 -3.40 -14.86
CA LEU A 304 -3.08 -4.36 -15.96
C LEU A 304 -1.75 -4.09 -16.71
N VAL A 305 -0.80 -5.01 -16.58
CA VAL A 305 0.59 -4.77 -17.02
C VAL A 305 1.02 -5.64 -18.20
N THR A 306 0.25 -6.70 -18.53
CA THR A 306 0.60 -7.63 -19.60
C THR A 306 -0.11 -7.33 -20.92
N MET A 307 0.12 -8.16 -21.94
CA MET A 307 -0.46 -7.94 -23.25
C MET A 307 -1.77 -8.69 -23.49
N THR A 308 -1.93 -9.84 -22.86
CA THR A 308 -3.10 -10.72 -23.04
C THR A 308 -3.78 -11.04 -21.71
N VAL A 309 -5.05 -11.42 -21.80
CA VAL A 309 -5.87 -11.82 -20.64
C VAL A 309 -5.22 -12.98 -19.88
N ARG A 310 -4.73 -13.99 -20.59
CA ARG A 310 -4.06 -15.15 -20.00
C ARG A 310 -2.80 -14.76 -19.25
N GLU A 311 -1.95 -13.93 -19.87
CA GLU A 311 -0.72 -13.46 -19.24
C GLU A 311 -0.99 -12.68 -17.96
N GLU A 312 -2.05 -11.85 -17.94
CA GLU A 312 -2.39 -11.02 -16.78
C GLU A 312 -2.78 -11.88 -15.56
N VAL A 313 -3.63 -12.88 -15.77
CA VAL A 313 -4.03 -13.79 -14.68
C VAL A 313 -2.84 -14.67 -14.22
N ALA A 314 -1.99 -15.11 -15.14
CA ALA A 314 -0.82 -15.91 -14.81
C ALA A 314 0.28 -15.10 -14.08
N PHE A 315 0.42 -13.82 -14.38
CA PHE A 315 1.54 -12.97 -13.94
C PHE A 315 1.79 -12.98 -12.43
N ALA A 316 0.73 -12.84 -11.63
CA ALA A 316 0.85 -12.84 -10.17
C ALA A 316 1.31 -14.20 -9.61
N MET A 317 0.85 -15.30 -10.22
CA MET A 317 1.22 -16.67 -9.84
C MET A 317 2.66 -17.00 -10.28
N GLU A 318 3.08 -16.57 -11.48
CA GLU A 318 4.45 -16.71 -11.97
C GLU A 318 5.46 -16.01 -11.07
N ASN A 319 5.16 -14.78 -10.66
CA ASN A 319 6.00 -14.01 -9.72
C ASN A 319 6.15 -14.69 -8.34
N ARG A 320 5.21 -15.56 -7.97
CA ARG A 320 5.26 -16.37 -6.74
C ARG A 320 5.88 -17.74 -6.94
N GLY A 321 6.30 -18.07 -8.16
CA GLY A 321 6.96 -19.33 -8.47
C GLY A 321 6.02 -20.54 -8.49
N TYR A 322 4.72 -20.35 -8.78
CA TYR A 322 3.80 -21.46 -8.98
C TYR A 322 4.22 -22.28 -10.21
N ASP A 323 4.01 -23.58 -10.15
CA ASP A 323 4.28 -24.45 -11.28
C ASP A 323 3.25 -24.26 -12.41
N ARG A 324 3.63 -24.65 -13.61
CA ARG A 324 2.84 -24.42 -14.83
C ARG A 324 1.46 -25.10 -14.81
N GLU A 325 1.36 -26.25 -14.17
CA GLU A 325 0.10 -27.00 -14.09
C GLU A 325 -0.87 -26.32 -13.14
N THR A 326 -0.39 -25.87 -11.99
CA THR A 326 -1.16 -25.07 -11.01
C THR A 326 -1.63 -23.76 -11.63
N ILE A 327 -0.75 -23.03 -12.35
CA ILE A 327 -1.11 -21.77 -13.03
C ILE A 327 -2.23 -22.02 -14.03
N LYS A 328 -2.12 -23.08 -14.86
CA LYS A 328 -3.14 -23.40 -15.85
C LYS A 328 -4.48 -23.72 -15.22
N ALA A 329 -4.50 -24.65 -14.26
CA ALA A 329 -5.74 -25.08 -13.60
C ALA A 329 -6.42 -23.90 -12.87
N ARG A 330 -5.64 -23.09 -12.15
CA ARG A 330 -6.18 -21.94 -11.41
C ARG A 330 -6.66 -20.83 -12.35
N SER A 331 -5.98 -20.58 -13.48
CA SER A 331 -6.43 -19.60 -14.47
C SER A 331 -7.76 -19.99 -15.08
N GLU A 332 -7.96 -21.28 -15.45
CA GLU A 332 -9.23 -21.77 -15.99
C GLU A 332 -10.38 -21.59 -14.98
N GLU A 333 -10.13 -21.89 -13.70
CA GLU A 333 -11.11 -21.68 -12.63
C GLU A 333 -11.48 -20.19 -12.48
N VAL A 334 -10.49 -19.32 -12.42
CA VAL A 334 -10.70 -17.88 -12.26
C VAL A 334 -11.42 -17.27 -13.46
N PHE A 335 -11.07 -17.64 -14.69
CA PHE A 335 -11.79 -17.17 -15.89
C PHE A 335 -13.28 -17.51 -15.84
N LYS A 336 -13.61 -18.71 -15.36
CA LYS A 336 -14.99 -19.12 -15.15
C LYS A 336 -15.67 -18.29 -14.05
N GLN A 337 -15.00 -18.08 -12.93
CA GLN A 337 -15.53 -17.29 -11.82
C GLN A 337 -15.90 -15.86 -12.25
N VAL A 338 -15.05 -15.22 -13.06
CA VAL A 338 -15.26 -13.83 -13.48
C VAL A 338 -15.97 -13.68 -14.83
N GLY A 339 -16.36 -14.79 -15.50
CA GLY A 339 -17.05 -14.75 -16.78
C GLY A 339 -16.21 -14.24 -17.94
N LEU A 340 -14.90 -14.60 -17.98
CA LEU A 340 -13.99 -14.26 -19.06
C LEU A 340 -13.58 -15.49 -19.90
N GLU A 341 -14.32 -16.60 -19.79
CA GLU A 341 -14.09 -17.80 -20.62
C GLU A 341 -14.16 -17.49 -22.11
N GLY A 342 -13.20 -18.00 -22.89
CA GLY A 342 -13.10 -17.78 -24.33
C GLY A 342 -12.45 -16.45 -24.73
N LEU A 343 -12.02 -15.64 -23.77
CA LEU A 343 -11.31 -14.38 -23.99
C LEU A 343 -9.81 -14.45 -23.67
N GLU A 344 -9.30 -15.61 -23.27
CA GLU A 344 -7.98 -15.81 -22.68
C GLU A 344 -6.84 -15.31 -23.57
N ASP A 345 -6.95 -15.51 -24.88
CA ASP A 345 -5.93 -15.14 -25.86
C ASP A 345 -6.15 -13.74 -26.46
N ARG A 346 -7.17 -13.02 -26.01
CA ARG A 346 -7.41 -11.64 -26.45
C ARG A 346 -6.40 -10.67 -25.85
N LYS A 347 -6.11 -9.62 -26.60
CA LYS A 347 -5.35 -8.48 -26.09
C LYS A 347 -6.19 -7.70 -25.09
N ILE A 348 -5.60 -7.25 -23.99
CA ILE A 348 -6.27 -6.45 -22.96
C ILE A 348 -6.89 -5.18 -23.56
N THR A 349 -6.19 -4.54 -24.51
CA THR A 349 -6.67 -3.33 -25.20
C THR A 349 -7.93 -3.54 -26.06
N SER A 350 -8.29 -4.78 -26.37
CA SER A 350 -9.51 -5.10 -27.14
C SER A 350 -10.73 -5.39 -26.25
N LEU A 351 -10.56 -5.39 -24.95
CA LEU A 351 -11.64 -5.64 -23.99
C LEU A 351 -12.47 -4.37 -23.73
N SER A 352 -13.77 -4.56 -23.42
CA SER A 352 -14.62 -3.48 -22.89
C SER A 352 -14.15 -3.05 -21.48
N GLY A 353 -14.60 -1.90 -20.98
CA GLY A 353 -14.30 -1.43 -19.63
C GLY A 353 -14.66 -2.46 -18.57
N GLY A 354 -15.87 -3.01 -18.58
CA GLY A 354 -16.30 -4.04 -17.64
C GLY A 354 -15.51 -5.35 -17.77
N GLN A 355 -15.07 -5.72 -18.98
CA GLN A 355 -14.19 -6.88 -19.16
C GLN A 355 -12.80 -6.65 -18.58
N ARG A 356 -12.22 -5.45 -18.75
CA ARG A 356 -10.92 -5.11 -18.13
C ARG A 356 -11.01 -5.09 -16.62
N GLN A 357 -12.08 -4.59 -16.07
CA GLN A 357 -12.29 -4.60 -14.63
C GLN A 357 -12.45 -6.02 -14.07
N ARG A 358 -13.23 -6.88 -14.72
CA ARG A 358 -13.30 -8.31 -14.36
C ARG A 358 -11.95 -9.00 -14.49
N LEU A 359 -11.10 -8.58 -15.44
CA LEU A 359 -9.73 -9.06 -15.55
C LEU A 359 -8.86 -8.58 -14.38
N ALA A 360 -8.99 -7.34 -13.93
CA ALA A 360 -8.27 -6.86 -12.73
C ALA A 360 -8.68 -7.66 -11.48
N ILE A 361 -9.97 -7.97 -11.32
CA ILE A 361 -10.42 -8.87 -10.25
C ILE A 361 -9.85 -10.27 -10.44
N ALA A 362 -9.84 -10.80 -11.65
CA ALA A 362 -9.30 -12.12 -11.96
C ALA A 362 -7.81 -12.24 -11.60
N SER A 363 -7.00 -11.23 -11.96
CA SER A 363 -5.56 -11.22 -11.64
C SER A 363 -5.29 -11.25 -10.13
N VAL A 364 -6.15 -10.60 -9.35
CA VAL A 364 -6.10 -10.63 -7.89
C VAL A 364 -6.56 -11.98 -7.34
N LEU A 365 -7.68 -12.52 -7.82
CA LEU A 365 -8.23 -13.81 -7.38
C LEU A 365 -7.34 -15.00 -7.71
N ALA A 366 -6.50 -14.90 -8.74
CA ALA A 366 -5.56 -15.95 -9.13
C ALA A 366 -4.68 -16.43 -7.98
N THR A 367 -4.35 -15.54 -7.04
CA THR A 367 -3.51 -15.84 -5.88
C THR A 367 -4.28 -16.34 -4.66
N ASN A 368 -5.60 -16.52 -4.79
CA ASN A 368 -6.49 -17.02 -3.75
C ASN A 368 -6.45 -16.22 -2.42
N PRO A 369 -6.64 -14.90 -2.45
CA PRO A 369 -6.65 -14.10 -1.24
C PRO A 369 -7.89 -14.42 -0.40
N THR A 370 -7.79 -14.28 0.93
CA THR A 370 -8.93 -14.45 1.85
C THR A 370 -9.80 -13.20 1.95
N VAL A 371 -9.23 -12.04 1.59
CA VAL A 371 -9.90 -10.74 1.61
C VAL A 371 -9.74 -10.06 0.25
N LEU A 372 -10.82 -9.47 -0.25
CA LEU A 372 -10.86 -8.65 -1.46
C LEU A 372 -11.29 -7.22 -1.11
N VAL A 373 -10.45 -6.24 -1.40
CA VAL A 373 -10.74 -4.81 -1.23
C VAL A 373 -10.91 -4.18 -2.60
N LEU A 374 -12.01 -3.46 -2.79
CA LEU A 374 -12.35 -2.77 -4.03
C LEU A 374 -12.51 -1.28 -3.74
N ASP A 375 -11.69 -0.43 -4.38
CA ASP A 375 -11.75 1.04 -4.22
C ASP A 375 -12.44 1.65 -5.44
N GLU A 376 -13.66 2.16 -5.27
CA GLU A 376 -14.54 2.76 -6.29
C GLU A 376 -14.65 1.90 -7.56
N PRO A 377 -15.01 0.61 -7.44
CA PRO A 377 -14.90 -0.32 -8.57
C PRO A 377 -15.87 -0.01 -9.71
N THR A 378 -16.86 0.84 -9.51
CA THR A 378 -17.92 1.12 -10.48
C THR A 378 -17.75 2.45 -11.22
N SER A 379 -16.73 3.23 -10.87
CA SER A 379 -16.53 4.61 -11.36
C SER A 379 -16.48 4.77 -12.89
N SER A 380 -16.16 3.69 -13.62
CA SER A 380 -16.02 3.67 -15.09
C SER A 380 -17.01 2.75 -15.79
N LEU A 381 -18.05 2.28 -15.10
CA LEU A 381 -19.04 1.35 -15.62
C LEU A 381 -20.38 2.03 -15.90
N ASP A 382 -21.12 1.46 -16.86
CA ASP A 382 -22.53 1.73 -17.04
C ASP A 382 -23.38 1.00 -15.96
N PRO A 383 -24.67 1.31 -15.81
CA PRO A 383 -25.50 0.70 -14.78
C PRO A 383 -25.60 -0.84 -14.88
N ASP A 384 -25.62 -1.39 -16.09
CA ASP A 384 -25.69 -2.83 -16.30
C ASP A 384 -24.37 -3.50 -15.89
N GLY A 385 -23.22 -2.91 -16.27
CA GLY A 385 -21.89 -3.35 -15.85
C GLY A 385 -21.69 -3.26 -14.33
N THR A 386 -22.23 -2.22 -13.70
CA THR A 386 -22.23 -2.06 -12.24
C THR A 386 -23.01 -3.19 -11.56
N ALA A 387 -24.22 -3.49 -12.03
CA ALA A 387 -25.02 -4.59 -11.48
C ALA A 387 -24.35 -5.96 -11.67
N GLU A 388 -23.75 -6.20 -12.85
CA GLU A 388 -22.99 -7.44 -13.11
C GLU A 388 -21.76 -7.59 -12.20
N LEU A 389 -21.05 -6.49 -11.96
CA LEU A 389 -19.87 -6.48 -11.09
C LEU A 389 -20.27 -6.84 -9.65
N TYR A 390 -21.27 -6.16 -9.08
CA TYR A 390 -21.67 -6.44 -7.70
C TYR A 390 -22.30 -7.81 -7.53
N ARG A 391 -22.98 -8.34 -8.56
CA ARG A 391 -23.41 -9.74 -8.56
C ARG A 391 -22.21 -10.70 -8.50
N LEU A 392 -21.16 -10.45 -9.32
CA LEU A 392 -19.93 -11.24 -9.27
C LEU A 392 -19.28 -11.18 -7.87
N VAL A 393 -19.11 -9.98 -7.32
CA VAL A 393 -18.47 -9.79 -6.01
C VAL A 393 -19.32 -10.41 -4.89
N GLY A 394 -20.65 -10.30 -4.97
CA GLY A 394 -21.58 -10.97 -4.07
C GLY A 394 -21.47 -12.48 -4.14
N ASP A 395 -21.36 -13.05 -5.34
CA ASP A 395 -21.15 -14.49 -5.53
C ASP A 395 -19.79 -14.94 -4.96
N LEU A 396 -18.73 -14.14 -5.09
CA LEU A 396 -17.43 -14.43 -4.48
C LEU A 396 -17.50 -14.46 -2.95
N ASN A 397 -18.27 -13.56 -2.35
CA ASN A 397 -18.49 -13.55 -0.91
C ASN A 397 -19.37 -14.74 -0.47
N GLN A 398 -20.57 -14.88 -1.03
CA GLN A 398 -21.57 -15.84 -0.55
C GLN A 398 -21.24 -17.31 -0.89
N LYS A 399 -20.69 -17.57 -2.10
CA LYS A 399 -20.42 -18.93 -2.60
C LYS A 399 -18.99 -19.40 -2.34
N HIS A 400 -18.03 -18.46 -2.34
CA HIS A 400 -16.61 -18.78 -2.18
C HIS A 400 -16.04 -18.36 -0.82
N GLY A 401 -16.83 -17.68 0.03
CA GLY A 401 -16.45 -17.31 1.40
C GLY A 401 -15.38 -16.23 1.48
N ILE A 402 -15.15 -15.46 0.41
CA ILE A 402 -14.18 -14.36 0.39
C ILE A 402 -14.75 -13.20 1.20
N THR A 403 -13.97 -12.68 2.15
CA THR A 403 -14.31 -11.45 2.86
C THR A 403 -14.14 -10.26 1.92
N VAL A 404 -15.16 -9.40 1.82
CA VAL A 404 -15.19 -8.31 0.86
C VAL A 404 -15.28 -6.97 1.57
N VAL A 405 -14.44 -6.02 1.14
CA VAL A 405 -14.54 -4.61 1.53
C VAL A 405 -14.70 -3.79 0.25
N VAL A 406 -15.81 -3.08 0.11
CA VAL A 406 -16.08 -2.18 -1.01
C VAL A 406 -16.06 -0.74 -0.50
N ILE A 407 -15.26 0.09 -1.14
CA ILE A 407 -15.29 1.54 -0.95
C ILE A 407 -16.04 2.12 -2.12
N ASP A 408 -17.23 2.67 -1.89
CA ASP A 408 -18.01 3.29 -2.96
C ASP A 408 -18.84 4.47 -2.42
N HIS A 409 -19.20 5.35 -3.31
CA HIS A 409 -20.10 6.48 -3.07
C HIS A 409 -21.51 6.25 -3.65
N ASP A 410 -21.66 5.34 -4.63
CA ASP A 410 -22.95 4.90 -5.16
C ASP A 410 -23.39 3.61 -4.43
N LEU A 411 -24.38 3.78 -3.55
CA LEU A 411 -24.85 2.70 -2.70
C LEU A 411 -25.90 1.81 -3.35
N HIS A 412 -26.59 2.28 -4.40
CA HIS A 412 -27.77 1.58 -4.96
C HIS A 412 -27.50 0.14 -5.37
N ALA A 413 -26.40 -0.11 -6.06
CA ALA A 413 -26.09 -1.42 -6.61
C ALA A 413 -25.38 -2.36 -5.62
N VAL A 414 -24.70 -1.82 -4.61
CA VAL A 414 -23.88 -2.60 -3.65
C VAL A 414 -24.67 -3.07 -2.44
N LEU A 415 -25.66 -2.28 -1.97
CA LEU A 415 -26.40 -2.56 -0.74
C LEU A 415 -27.10 -3.93 -0.69
N PRO A 416 -27.62 -4.52 -1.79
CA PRO A 416 -28.22 -5.86 -1.73
C PRO A 416 -27.25 -6.97 -1.30
N TYR A 417 -25.95 -6.74 -1.38
CA TYR A 417 -24.91 -7.72 -1.04
C TYR A 417 -24.25 -7.43 0.31
N ALA A 418 -24.36 -6.18 0.81
CA ALA A 418 -23.73 -5.74 2.04
C ALA A 418 -24.44 -6.25 3.28
N ASN A 419 -23.69 -6.79 4.23
CA ASN A 419 -24.19 -7.11 5.57
C ASN A 419 -23.78 -6.07 6.62
N ARG A 420 -22.78 -5.21 6.31
CA ARG A 420 -22.25 -4.20 7.19
C ARG A 420 -21.84 -2.94 6.43
N MET A 421 -21.93 -1.80 7.07
CA MET A 421 -21.63 -0.53 6.45
C MET A 421 -20.90 0.39 7.42
N ALA A 422 -19.81 1.01 6.97
CA ALA A 422 -19.04 2.00 7.72
C ALA A 422 -19.10 3.37 7.03
N LEU A 423 -19.51 4.40 7.77
CA LEU A 423 -19.54 5.78 7.31
C LEU A 423 -18.28 6.50 7.77
N MET A 424 -17.50 7.00 6.83
CA MET A 424 -16.33 7.84 7.09
C MET A 424 -16.66 9.33 6.96
N VAL A 425 -16.21 10.12 7.94
CA VAL A 425 -16.34 11.59 7.94
C VAL A 425 -15.04 12.20 8.45
N ASN A 426 -14.44 13.11 7.69
CA ASN A 426 -13.25 13.86 8.10
C ASN A 426 -12.10 13.01 8.64
N GLY A 427 -11.83 11.87 8.00
CA GLY A 427 -10.75 10.98 8.39
C GLY A 427 -11.08 9.99 9.51
N SER A 428 -12.29 10.01 10.06
CA SER A 428 -12.73 9.14 11.16
C SER A 428 -13.94 8.30 10.76
N ILE A 429 -14.17 7.17 11.43
CA ILE A 429 -15.40 6.39 11.29
C ILE A 429 -16.46 6.99 12.22
N ALA A 430 -17.53 7.50 11.61
CA ALA A 430 -18.63 8.12 12.32
C ALA A 430 -19.70 7.11 12.75
N CYS A 431 -19.93 6.08 11.94
CA CYS A 431 -20.83 4.97 12.22
C CYS A 431 -20.29 3.70 11.57
N ASP A 432 -20.43 2.56 12.23
CA ASP A 432 -20.04 1.24 11.75
C ASP A 432 -21.02 0.22 12.35
N ASP A 433 -22.01 -0.19 11.56
CA ASP A 433 -23.10 -1.03 12.01
C ASP A 433 -23.72 -1.79 10.80
N ASP A 434 -24.86 -2.43 10.99
CA ASP A 434 -25.64 -2.94 9.88
C ASP A 434 -26.07 -1.84 8.90
N VAL A 435 -26.41 -2.25 7.69
CA VAL A 435 -26.76 -1.32 6.61
C VAL A 435 -27.92 -0.38 6.99
N PRO A 436 -29.08 -0.85 7.49
CA PRO A 436 -30.19 0.01 7.87
C PRO A 436 -29.84 1.03 8.93
N THR A 437 -29.11 0.62 9.97
CA THR A 437 -28.69 1.50 11.08
C THR A 437 -27.76 2.60 10.58
N THR A 438 -26.79 2.25 9.74
CA THR A 438 -25.85 3.26 9.19
C THR A 438 -26.54 4.23 8.23
N LEU A 439 -27.46 3.76 7.36
CA LEU A 439 -28.26 4.63 6.48
C LEU A 439 -29.14 5.59 7.29
N ARG A 440 -29.77 5.10 8.37
CA ARG A 440 -30.56 5.93 9.30
C ARG A 440 -29.70 7.00 9.95
N TYR A 441 -28.50 6.64 10.41
CA TYR A 441 -27.54 7.58 10.97
C TYR A 441 -27.18 8.68 9.96
N MET A 442 -26.92 8.31 8.70
CA MET A 442 -26.63 9.27 7.61
C MET A 442 -27.79 10.25 7.41
N TYR A 443 -29.02 9.74 7.36
CA TYR A 443 -30.23 10.56 7.18
C TYR A 443 -30.46 11.52 8.36
N GLU A 444 -30.45 11.02 9.59
CA GLU A 444 -30.73 11.80 10.80
C GLU A 444 -29.70 12.90 11.06
N HIS A 445 -28.42 12.65 10.72
CA HIS A 445 -27.33 13.61 10.91
C HIS A 445 -27.06 14.48 9.66
N ASN A 446 -27.84 14.30 8.60
CA ASN A 446 -27.68 15.00 7.32
C ASN A 446 -26.25 14.87 6.74
N ILE A 447 -25.70 13.66 6.82
CA ILE A 447 -24.34 13.35 6.34
C ILE A 447 -24.45 12.53 5.06
N HIS A 448 -23.86 13.02 3.97
CA HIS A 448 -23.77 12.31 2.68
C HIS A 448 -25.14 11.77 2.17
N VAL A 449 -26.19 12.57 2.38
CA VAL A 449 -27.57 12.18 2.06
C VAL A 449 -27.83 11.96 0.57
N ASP A 450 -27.02 12.58 -0.29
CA ASP A 450 -27.11 12.42 -1.75
C ASP A 450 -26.78 10.99 -2.21
N ALA A 451 -26.08 10.19 -1.37
CA ALA A 451 -25.77 8.79 -1.63
C ALA A 451 -26.87 7.83 -1.16
N LEU A 452 -27.84 8.32 -0.37
CA LEU A 452 -28.91 7.47 0.15
C LEU A 452 -29.84 7.00 -1.00
N PRO A 453 -30.23 5.73 -1.01
CA PRO A 453 -31.27 5.27 -1.93
C PRO A 453 -32.58 6.07 -1.75
N SER A 454 -33.20 6.49 -2.84
CA SER A 454 -34.45 7.25 -2.80
C SER A 454 -35.59 6.48 -2.12
N VAL A 455 -35.60 5.15 -2.23
CA VAL A 455 -36.55 4.30 -1.49
C VAL A 455 -36.35 4.38 0.02
N PHE A 456 -35.10 4.50 0.47
CA PHE A 456 -34.80 4.62 1.90
C PHE A 456 -35.14 6.03 2.43
N THR A 457 -34.87 7.09 1.67
CA THR A 457 -35.27 8.45 2.07
C THR A 457 -36.80 8.56 2.17
N THR A 458 -37.51 7.98 1.21
CA THR A 458 -38.99 7.91 1.27
C THR A 458 -39.49 7.12 2.49
N TYR A 459 -38.84 5.99 2.81
CA TYR A 459 -39.13 5.23 4.02
C TYR A 459 -39.00 6.08 5.27
N MET A 460 -37.90 6.84 5.40
CA MET A 460 -37.65 7.71 6.56
C MET A 460 -38.68 8.86 6.65
N GLU A 461 -39.06 9.46 5.50
CA GLU A 461 -40.09 10.50 5.45
C GLU A 461 -41.47 9.97 5.89
N LEU A 462 -41.85 8.77 5.44
CA LEU A 462 -43.08 8.12 5.84
C LEU A 462 -43.07 7.74 7.33
N GLU A 463 -41.94 7.25 7.84
CA GLU A 463 -41.79 6.95 9.26
C GLU A 463 -41.95 8.22 10.13
N GLN A 464 -41.37 9.36 9.71
CA GLN A 464 -41.57 10.65 10.36
C GLN A 464 -43.03 11.15 10.28
N ALA A 465 -43.74 10.79 9.21
CA ALA A 465 -45.15 11.09 9.06
C ALA A 465 -46.08 10.18 9.89
N GLY A 466 -45.52 9.20 10.62
CA GLY A 466 -46.26 8.30 11.48
C GLY A 466 -46.69 6.99 10.81
N PHE A 467 -46.19 6.68 9.61
CA PHE A 467 -46.39 5.39 8.96
C PHE A 467 -45.28 4.44 9.35
N HIS A 468 -45.60 3.20 9.68
CA HIS A 468 -44.61 2.20 10.08
C HIS A 468 -44.62 1.03 9.10
N SER A 469 -43.44 0.62 8.67
CA SER A 469 -43.19 -0.62 7.96
C SER A 469 -42.35 -1.56 8.86
N ASP A 470 -42.57 -2.87 8.74
CA ASP A 470 -41.88 -3.87 9.57
C ASP A 470 -40.38 -3.92 9.27
N GLU A 471 -39.99 -3.60 8.03
CA GLU A 471 -38.60 -3.63 7.59
C GLU A 471 -38.23 -2.32 6.86
N PRO A 472 -36.96 -1.86 6.97
CA PRO A 472 -36.48 -0.70 6.22
C PRO A 472 -36.39 -1.01 4.71
N TRP A 473 -36.65 0.01 3.89
CA TRP A 473 -36.67 -0.14 2.44
C TRP A 473 -35.28 0.08 1.83
N LEU A 474 -34.61 -1.02 1.49
CA LEU A 474 -33.28 -1.00 0.87
C LEU A 474 -33.33 -1.23 -0.65
N SER A 475 -34.48 -1.67 -1.18
CA SER A 475 -34.71 -1.95 -2.59
C SER A 475 -36.15 -1.58 -2.98
N ILE A 476 -36.40 -1.48 -4.29
CA ILE A 476 -37.75 -1.23 -4.83
C ILE A 476 -38.70 -2.35 -4.38
N GLU A 477 -38.24 -3.60 -4.34
CA GLU A 477 -39.06 -4.74 -3.92
C GLU A 477 -39.47 -4.63 -2.44
N SER A 478 -38.54 -4.25 -1.55
CA SER A 478 -38.85 -4.03 -0.13
C SER A 478 -39.79 -2.82 0.04
N ALA A 479 -39.63 -1.76 -0.76
CA ALA A 479 -40.53 -0.61 -0.75
C ALA A 479 -41.94 -0.97 -1.18
N ILE A 480 -42.13 -1.77 -2.24
CA ILE A 480 -43.45 -2.23 -2.68
C ILE A 480 -44.14 -3.07 -1.58
N LYS A 481 -43.39 -3.98 -0.95
CA LYS A 481 -43.94 -4.79 0.17
C LYS A 481 -44.33 -3.89 1.36
N GLY A 482 -43.50 -2.95 1.74
CA GLY A 482 -43.77 -2.02 2.83
C GLY A 482 -44.96 -1.11 2.55
N LEU A 483 -45.14 -0.62 1.33
CA LEU A 483 -46.32 0.16 0.92
C LEU A 483 -47.61 -0.65 1.05
N HIS A 484 -47.62 -1.90 0.58
CA HIS A 484 -48.79 -2.78 0.75
C HIS A 484 -49.12 -3.00 2.22
N GLN A 485 -48.14 -3.15 3.11
CA GLN A 485 -48.36 -3.27 4.54
C GLN A 485 -49.00 -2.00 5.13
N ILE A 486 -48.51 -0.84 4.74
CA ILE A 486 -49.05 0.49 5.17
C ILE A 486 -50.49 0.64 4.68
N GLU A 487 -50.81 0.31 3.41
CA GLU A 487 -52.16 0.35 2.85
C GLU A 487 -53.12 -0.59 3.59
N MET A 488 -52.69 -1.83 3.86
CA MET A 488 -53.51 -2.80 4.64
C MET A 488 -53.75 -2.30 6.06
N ALA A 489 -52.71 -1.79 6.75
CA ALA A 489 -52.87 -1.27 8.11
C ALA A 489 -53.82 -0.08 8.15
N HIS A 490 -53.76 0.81 7.16
CA HIS A 490 -54.64 1.97 7.03
C HIS A 490 -56.08 1.56 6.68
N ALA A 491 -56.30 0.56 5.82
CA ALA A 491 -57.61 0.01 5.51
C ALA A 491 -58.28 -0.62 6.75
N ILE A 492 -57.52 -1.36 7.55
CA ILE A 492 -58.02 -1.96 8.82
C ILE A 492 -58.37 -0.86 9.83
N GLN A 493 -57.53 0.20 9.95
CA GLN A 493 -57.83 1.32 10.86
C GLN A 493 -59.08 2.10 10.42
N THR A 494 -59.30 2.28 9.13
CA THR A 494 -60.51 2.95 8.59
C THR A 494 -61.77 2.13 8.79
N GLU A 495 -61.69 0.81 8.68
CA GLU A 495 -62.82 -0.09 8.99
C GLU A 495 -63.15 -0.12 10.50
N VAL A 496 -62.14 -0.10 11.37
CA VAL A 496 -62.31 -0.19 12.84
C VAL A 496 -62.78 1.14 13.43
N HIS A 497 -62.44 2.28 12.86
CA HIS A 497 -62.72 3.62 13.43
C HIS A 497 -63.67 4.48 12.59
N GLY A 498 -64.42 3.90 11.67
CA GLY A 498 -65.48 4.56 10.88
C GLY A 498 -65.81 6.01 11.23
N LYS A 499 -64.93 6.95 10.95
CA LYS A 499 -65.24 8.39 10.71
C LYS A 499 -64.01 9.23 10.41
N SER A 500 -63.99 9.87 9.24
CA SER A 500 -63.44 11.21 8.94
C SER A 500 -61.95 11.50 9.15
N ASN A 501 -61.20 11.49 8.05
CA ASN A 501 -60.57 12.75 7.61
C ASN A 501 -60.02 12.62 6.17
N SER A 502 -60.01 13.72 5.46
CA SER A 502 -59.94 13.82 4.01
C SER A 502 -58.66 13.27 3.34
N PRO A 503 -58.78 12.54 2.23
CA PRO A 503 -57.70 11.79 1.59
C PRO A 503 -56.82 12.58 0.60
N ALA A 504 -56.89 13.90 0.59
CA ALA A 504 -56.29 14.68 -0.50
C ALA A 504 -54.75 14.78 -0.50
N ASN A 505 -54.09 14.69 0.67
CA ASN A 505 -52.63 14.78 0.74
C ASN A 505 -51.92 13.43 0.58
N GLN A 506 -52.62 12.31 0.85
CA GLN A 506 -52.05 10.96 0.76
C GLN A 506 -51.99 10.46 -0.71
N ARG A 507 -52.93 10.86 -1.58
CA ARG A 507 -52.93 10.47 -3.01
C ARG A 507 -51.72 11.01 -3.77
N ASN A 508 -51.23 12.20 -3.45
CA ASN A 508 -50.07 12.79 -4.14
C ASN A 508 -48.75 12.04 -3.88
N ILE A 509 -48.60 11.38 -2.74
CA ILE A 509 -47.38 10.61 -2.43
C ILE A 509 -47.45 9.23 -3.10
N VAL A 510 -48.61 8.59 -3.06
CA VAL A 510 -48.82 7.25 -3.68
C VAL A 510 -48.79 7.36 -5.21
N ASP A 511 -49.41 8.43 -5.81
CA ASP A 511 -49.40 8.65 -7.24
C ASP A 511 -48.00 8.97 -7.80
N ASN A 512 -47.13 9.66 -7.04
CA ASN A 512 -45.74 9.92 -7.45
C ASN A 512 -44.87 8.64 -7.41
N LEU A 513 -45.16 7.69 -6.51
CA LEU A 513 -44.44 6.41 -6.45
C LEU A 513 -44.97 5.41 -7.50
N ALA A 514 -46.26 5.43 -7.77
CA ALA A 514 -46.87 4.62 -8.84
C ALA A 514 -46.40 5.06 -10.24
N ASP A 515 -46.16 6.36 -10.47
CA ASP A 515 -45.59 6.86 -11.73
C ASP A 515 -44.14 6.40 -11.93
N GLN A 516 -43.35 6.26 -10.85
CA GLN A 516 -41.99 5.72 -10.94
C GLN A 516 -41.98 4.21 -11.20
N SER A 517 -42.93 3.45 -10.62
CA SER A 517 -43.06 2.01 -10.90
C SER A 517 -43.53 1.69 -12.31
N ASN A 518 -44.37 2.52 -12.92
CA ASN A 518 -44.80 2.38 -14.31
C ASN A 518 -43.67 2.62 -15.33
N ILE A 519 -42.59 3.32 -14.95
CA ILE A 519 -41.40 3.49 -15.80
C ILE A 519 -40.57 2.19 -15.83
N VAL A 520 -40.62 1.37 -14.77
CA VAL A 520 -39.88 0.10 -14.68
C VAL A 520 -40.62 -1.06 -15.34
N GLU A 521 -41.96 -1.13 -15.21
CA GLU A 521 -42.77 -2.21 -15.83
C GLU A 521 -42.90 -2.09 -17.36
N ASN A 522 -42.74 -0.91 -17.97
CA ASN A 522 -42.81 -0.72 -19.42
C ASN A 522 -41.51 -1.06 -20.18
N ARG A 523 -40.50 -1.55 -19.56
CA ARG A 523 -39.36 -2.18 -20.27
C ARG A 523 -39.68 -3.65 -20.58
N GLN A 524 -40.42 -3.87 -21.67
CA GLN A 524 -40.55 -5.21 -22.27
C GLN A 524 -39.15 -5.74 -22.62
N PRO A 525 -38.91 -7.06 -22.44
CA PRO A 525 -37.64 -7.65 -22.85
C PRO A 525 -37.46 -7.45 -24.35
N VAL A 526 -36.33 -6.87 -24.74
CA VAL A 526 -35.90 -6.71 -26.11
C VAL A 526 -35.88 -8.09 -26.77
N GLN A 527 -36.82 -8.34 -27.67
CA GLN A 527 -36.80 -9.53 -28.52
C GLN A 527 -35.50 -9.54 -29.31
N ARG A 528 -34.80 -10.66 -29.26
CA ARG A 528 -33.70 -10.98 -30.17
C ARG A 528 -34.21 -10.82 -31.60
N VAL A 529 -33.60 -9.90 -32.33
CA VAL A 529 -33.73 -9.84 -33.78
C VAL A 529 -32.65 -10.73 -34.37
N ASP A 530 -33.01 -12.01 -34.53
CA ASP A 530 -32.39 -12.87 -35.52
C ASP A 530 -33.12 -12.61 -36.84
N ASP A 531 -32.39 -12.57 -37.93
CA ASP A 531 -32.81 -12.41 -39.33
C ASP A 531 -32.79 -10.99 -39.93
N VAL A 532 -31.63 -10.70 -40.54
CA VAL A 532 -31.58 -9.83 -41.72
C VAL A 532 -30.95 -10.60 -42.88
N PRO A 533 -31.69 -10.88 -43.95
CA PRO A 533 -31.17 -11.56 -45.14
C PRO A 533 -30.22 -10.66 -45.94
N GLY A 534 -29.17 -11.30 -46.48
CA GLY A 534 -28.17 -10.67 -47.32
C GLY A 534 -28.74 -9.93 -48.53
N LYS A 535 -28.08 -8.87 -48.91
CA LYS A 535 -28.10 -8.32 -50.29
C LYS A 535 -26.66 -8.11 -50.75
N ASP A 536 -26.37 -8.84 -51.79
CA ASP A 536 -25.23 -8.68 -52.69
C ASP A 536 -25.22 -7.27 -53.35
N GLY A 537 -24.05 -6.81 -53.66
CA GLY A 537 -23.89 -5.99 -54.86
C GLY A 537 -23.01 -4.77 -54.80
N GLY A 538 -21.80 -4.84 -55.32
CA GLY A 538 -21.33 -3.82 -56.28
C GLY A 538 -20.31 -2.79 -55.79
N ALA A 539 -19.08 -3.10 -56.03
CA ALA A 539 -17.99 -2.36 -56.73
C ALA A 539 -18.00 -0.79 -56.76
N HIS A 540 -16.78 -0.30 -56.61
CA HIS A 540 -16.12 0.92 -57.13
C HIS A 540 -15.80 2.05 -56.15
N ALA A 541 -14.53 2.25 -56.13
CA ALA A 541 -13.54 3.30 -55.99
C ALA A 541 -12.77 3.31 -54.71
#